data_30204bcff3fbc4efa4c707b175b85209
#
_entry.id   30204bcff3fbc4efa4c707b175b85209
#
_cell.length_a   1.000
_cell.length_b   1.000
_cell.length_c   1.000
_cell.angle_alpha   90.00
_cell.angle_beta   90.00
_cell.angle_gamma   90.00
#
_symmetry.space_group_name_H-M   'P 1'
#
loop_
_entity.id
_entity.type
_entity.pdbx_description
1 polymer ?
#
loop_
_entity_poly.entity_id
_entity_poly.type
_entity_poly.pdbx_seq_one_letter_code
_entity_poly.pdbx_strand_id
1 'polypeptide(L)'
;MKIYIDFDGTLFNTDKYPNDFMHIFNEYGIDNNIFDEVKKELFNNENLFNLDSIMDYLIDKYNIDIGIKEKIYKLLDTSYVYPEVKECLNTLISYGYDLCMLTYGDNSFQNMKINSSNISKYFNEIIITDKDKSELNIDYRNSIFIDNNPLEIEKFCGSKAKIVIRIRRDNDRYSKYECNRVNVIECKDFNEVVKYLKGGFKNE
;
A
#
# COMPACT_ATOMS: atom_id res chain seq x y z
N MET A 1 8.93 11.72 16.89
CA MET A 1 7.69 10.91 16.93
C MET A 1 7.71 10.00 15.71
N LYS A 2 7.35 8.70 15.85
CA LYS A 2 7.31 7.74 14.73
C LYS A 2 5.98 7.85 13.98
N ILE A 3 6.05 7.78 12.65
CA ILE A 3 4.88 7.68 11.77
C ILE A 3 4.92 6.32 11.08
N TYR A 4 3.89 5.51 11.30
CA TYR A 4 3.65 4.29 10.55
C TYR A 4 2.78 4.61 9.34
N ILE A 5 3.27 4.30 8.16
CA ILE A 5 2.64 4.66 6.89
C ILE A 5 2.39 3.39 6.09
N ASP A 6 1.14 3.15 5.72
CA ASP A 6 0.80 2.09 4.79
C ASP A 6 1.34 2.38 3.38
N PHE A 7 1.49 1.32 2.58
CA PHE A 7 2.04 1.41 1.23
C PHE A 7 0.97 1.41 0.14
N ASP A 8 0.15 0.36 0.08
CA ASP A 8 -0.80 0.11 -1.00
C ASP A 8 -2.04 1.03 -0.92
N GLY A 9 -2.31 1.84 -1.95
CA GLY A 9 -3.38 2.85 -1.94
C GLY A 9 -3.04 4.11 -1.15
N THR A 10 -2.02 4.07 -0.31
CA THR A 10 -1.55 5.20 0.52
C THR A 10 -0.38 5.93 -0.15
N LEU A 11 0.72 5.26 -0.41
CA LEU A 11 1.92 5.78 -1.08
C LEU A 11 1.99 5.35 -2.55
N PHE A 12 1.52 4.14 -2.85
CA PHE A 12 1.56 3.46 -4.13
C PHE A 12 0.16 3.35 -4.73
N ASN A 13 0.00 3.72 -6.00
CA ASN A 13 -1.28 3.66 -6.71
C ASN A 13 -1.63 2.22 -7.10
N THR A 14 -2.18 1.49 -6.15
CA THR A 14 -2.56 0.09 -6.30
C THR A 14 -3.76 -0.12 -7.24
N ASP A 15 -4.49 0.93 -7.59
CA ASP A 15 -5.61 0.82 -8.54
C ASP A 15 -5.13 0.95 -10.00
N LYS A 16 -4.03 1.68 -10.22
CA LYS A 16 -3.45 1.82 -11.56
C LYS A 16 -2.64 0.59 -11.97
N TYR A 17 -1.81 0.06 -11.08
CA TYR A 17 -0.89 -1.04 -11.36
C TYR A 17 -1.61 -2.31 -11.90
N PRO A 18 -2.72 -2.80 -11.32
CA PRO A 18 -3.46 -3.93 -11.84
C PRO A 18 -4.00 -3.71 -13.25
N ASN A 19 -4.43 -2.51 -13.59
CA ASN A 19 -4.90 -2.21 -14.94
C ASN A 19 -3.79 -2.34 -15.97
N ASP A 20 -2.59 -1.85 -15.64
CA ASP A 20 -1.44 -1.89 -16.54
C ASP A 20 -0.97 -3.34 -16.77
N PHE A 21 -0.91 -4.19 -15.73
CA PHE A 21 -0.53 -5.59 -15.95
C PHE A 21 -1.64 -6.40 -16.65
N MET A 22 -2.92 -6.09 -16.46
CA MET A 22 -3.99 -6.74 -17.21
C MET A 22 -3.91 -6.48 -18.71
N HIS A 23 -3.40 -5.33 -19.16
CA HIS A 23 -3.11 -5.13 -20.57
C HIS A 23 -2.12 -6.15 -21.12
N ILE A 24 -1.06 -6.45 -20.38
CA ILE A 24 -0.08 -7.47 -20.76
C ILE A 24 -0.74 -8.86 -20.77
N PHE A 25 -1.48 -9.22 -19.75
CA PHE A 25 -2.17 -10.52 -19.69
C PHE A 25 -3.10 -10.70 -20.90
N ASN A 26 -3.84 -9.67 -21.30
CA ASN A 26 -4.71 -9.70 -22.47
C ASN A 26 -3.94 -9.95 -23.78
N GLU A 27 -2.71 -9.44 -23.94
CA GLU A 27 -1.86 -9.74 -25.11
C GLU A 27 -1.53 -11.25 -25.23
N TYR A 28 -1.56 -11.97 -24.10
CA TYR A 28 -1.33 -13.42 -24.02
C TYR A 28 -2.66 -14.22 -23.98
N GLY A 29 -3.81 -13.59 -24.22
CA GLY A 29 -5.12 -14.23 -24.24
C GLY A 29 -5.74 -14.48 -22.87
N ILE A 30 -5.18 -13.91 -21.81
CA ILE A 30 -5.71 -14.00 -20.45
C ILE A 30 -6.58 -12.77 -20.17
N ASP A 31 -7.87 -12.96 -20.20
CA ASP A 31 -8.85 -11.94 -19.83
C ASP A 31 -9.09 -11.87 -18.32
N ASN A 32 -9.92 -10.92 -17.90
CA ASN A 32 -10.26 -10.76 -16.48
C ASN A 32 -10.93 -12.01 -15.87
N ASN A 33 -11.72 -12.76 -16.66
CA ASN A 33 -12.41 -13.94 -16.15
C ASN A 33 -11.40 -15.05 -15.83
N ILE A 34 -10.50 -15.34 -16.77
CA ILE A 34 -9.40 -16.31 -16.58
C ILE A 34 -8.52 -15.88 -15.40
N PHE A 35 -8.15 -14.61 -15.34
CA PHE A 35 -7.32 -14.08 -14.25
C PHE A 35 -8.00 -14.21 -12.88
N ASP A 36 -9.29 -13.91 -12.78
CA ASP A 36 -10.06 -14.04 -11.54
C ASP A 36 -10.29 -15.50 -11.13
N GLU A 37 -10.45 -16.42 -12.09
CA GLU A 37 -10.51 -17.87 -11.82
C GLU A 37 -9.18 -18.37 -11.25
N VAL A 38 -8.06 -18.03 -11.87
CA VAL A 38 -6.71 -18.40 -11.39
C VAL A 38 -6.45 -17.80 -10.00
N LYS A 39 -6.84 -16.56 -9.80
CA LYS A 39 -6.72 -15.90 -8.50
C LYS A 39 -7.51 -16.62 -7.40
N LYS A 40 -8.74 -17.05 -7.69
CA LYS A 40 -9.57 -17.83 -6.75
C LYS A 40 -8.98 -19.21 -6.47
N GLU A 41 -8.37 -19.84 -7.47
CA GLU A 41 -7.76 -21.17 -7.33
C GLU A 41 -6.49 -21.11 -6.48
N LEU A 42 -5.62 -20.10 -6.68
CA LEU A 42 -4.34 -19.97 -5.99
C LEU A 42 -4.46 -19.31 -4.61
N PHE A 43 -5.36 -18.35 -4.46
CA PHE A 43 -5.49 -17.51 -3.28
C PHE A 43 -6.88 -17.64 -2.65
N ASN A 44 -7.23 -18.87 -2.28
CA ASN A 44 -8.30 -19.08 -1.32
C ASN A 44 -7.89 -18.40 0.00
N ASN A 45 -8.80 -18.18 0.92
CA ASN A 45 -8.69 -17.34 2.11
C ASN A 45 -7.41 -17.49 2.98
N GLU A 46 -6.47 -18.35 2.63
CA GLU A 46 -5.26 -18.67 3.40
C GLU A 46 -3.96 -18.15 2.78
N ASN A 47 -3.96 -17.83 1.49
CA ASN A 47 -2.74 -17.43 0.78
C ASN A 47 -2.77 -15.95 0.38
N LEU A 48 -1.69 -15.24 0.62
CA LEU A 48 -1.51 -13.87 0.17
C LEU A 48 -1.32 -13.79 -1.34
N PHE A 49 -1.91 -12.76 -1.95
CA PHE A 49 -1.76 -12.50 -3.38
C PHE A 49 -0.29 -12.37 -3.78
N ASN A 50 0.14 -13.19 -4.73
CA ASN A 50 1.48 -13.19 -5.29
C ASN A 50 1.40 -13.29 -6.82
N LEU A 51 1.92 -12.27 -7.50
CA LEU A 51 1.83 -12.17 -8.96
C LEU A 51 2.71 -13.22 -9.68
N ASP A 52 3.86 -13.57 -9.10
CA ASP A 52 4.73 -14.63 -9.64
C ASP A 52 4.02 -15.98 -9.68
N SER A 53 3.31 -16.32 -8.61
CA SER A 53 2.53 -17.56 -8.55
C SER A 53 1.45 -17.62 -9.62
N ILE A 54 0.82 -16.47 -9.92
CA ILE A 54 -0.16 -16.38 -11.03
C ILE A 54 0.54 -16.61 -12.38
N MET A 55 1.67 -15.94 -12.61
CA MET A 55 2.40 -16.09 -13.86
C MET A 55 2.89 -17.51 -14.06
N ASP A 56 3.45 -18.16 -13.04
CA ASP A 56 3.91 -19.55 -13.10
C ASP A 56 2.75 -20.49 -13.42
N TYR A 57 1.63 -20.32 -12.73
CA TYR A 57 0.43 -21.13 -12.99
C TYR A 57 -0.12 -20.95 -14.41
N LEU A 58 -0.16 -19.71 -14.92
CA LEU A 58 -0.63 -19.41 -16.28
C LEU A 58 0.31 -19.99 -17.34
N ILE A 59 1.61 -19.92 -17.14
CA ILE A 59 2.62 -20.52 -18.03
C ILE A 59 2.39 -22.02 -18.11
N ASP A 60 2.25 -22.70 -16.97
CA ASP A 60 2.12 -24.16 -16.92
C ASP A 60 0.75 -24.64 -17.44
N LYS A 61 -0.34 -24.02 -17.01
CA LYS A 61 -1.70 -24.48 -17.31
C LYS A 61 -2.17 -24.10 -18.72
N TYR A 62 -1.82 -22.88 -19.16
CA TYR A 62 -2.27 -22.33 -20.44
C TYR A 62 -1.17 -22.29 -21.50
N ASN A 63 0.01 -22.86 -21.21
CA ASN A 63 1.18 -22.90 -22.12
C ASN A 63 1.55 -21.52 -22.67
N ILE A 64 1.54 -20.52 -21.81
CA ILE A 64 1.87 -19.12 -22.13
C ILE A 64 3.38 -18.97 -22.24
N ASP A 65 3.83 -18.12 -23.17
CA ASP A 65 5.26 -17.81 -23.29
C ASP A 65 5.81 -17.15 -22.01
N ILE A 66 6.97 -17.64 -21.53
CA ILE A 66 7.64 -17.14 -20.33
C ILE A 66 8.00 -15.66 -20.39
N GLY A 67 8.09 -15.08 -21.60
CA GLY A 67 8.33 -13.65 -21.82
C GLY A 67 7.29 -12.74 -21.19
N ILE A 68 6.14 -13.28 -20.77
CA ILE A 68 5.14 -12.54 -19.98
C ILE A 68 5.75 -12.00 -18.68
N LYS A 69 6.61 -12.77 -18.00
CA LYS A 69 7.28 -12.32 -16.77
C LYS A 69 8.14 -11.10 -17.00
N GLU A 70 8.96 -11.11 -18.06
CA GLU A 70 9.81 -9.96 -18.40
C GLU A 70 8.98 -8.70 -18.64
N LYS A 71 7.87 -8.82 -19.38
CA LYS A 71 6.97 -7.68 -19.62
C LYS A 71 6.32 -7.16 -18.35
N ILE A 72 5.85 -8.05 -17.49
CA ILE A 72 5.22 -7.69 -16.20
C ILE A 72 6.24 -7.02 -15.28
N TYR A 73 7.46 -7.56 -15.18
CA TYR A 73 8.51 -6.95 -14.35
C TYR A 73 8.94 -5.58 -14.88
N LYS A 74 8.97 -5.39 -16.19
CA LYS A 74 9.28 -4.10 -16.80
C LYS A 74 8.25 -3.01 -16.45
N LEU A 75 6.99 -3.37 -16.15
CA LEU A 75 6.03 -2.40 -15.63
C LEU A 75 6.49 -1.79 -14.30
N LEU A 76 7.22 -2.56 -13.48
CA LEU A 76 7.72 -2.08 -12.19
C LEU A 76 8.82 -1.01 -12.36
N ASP A 77 9.44 -0.89 -13.53
CA ASP A 77 10.32 0.24 -13.84
C ASP A 77 9.54 1.57 -13.92
N THR A 78 8.22 1.48 -14.11
CA THR A 78 7.32 2.63 -14.04
C THR A 78 6.99 2.94 -12.59
N SER A 79 7.16 4.19 -12.17
CA SER A 79 6.81 4.58 -10.81
C SER A 79 5.29 4.68 -10.66
N TYR A 80 4.73 3.86 -9.78
CA TYR A 80 3.33 3.94 -9.33
C TYR A 80 3.16 4.72 -8.02
N VAL A 81 4.21 5.34 -7.52
CA VAL A 81 4.13 6.23 -6.36
C VAL A 81 3.33 7.48 -6.75
N TYR A 82 2.43 7.91 -5.88
CA TYR A 82 1.68 9.14 -6.12
C TYR A 82 2.64 10.34 -6.21
N PRO A 83 2.35 11.31 -7.10
CA PRO A 83 3.32 12.37 -7.46
C PRO A 83 3.85 13.19 -6.29
N GLU A 84 2.99 13.48 -5.31
CA GLU A 84 3.32 14.32 -4.15
C GLU A 84 4.13 13.59 -3.07
N VAL A 85 4.14 12.26 -3.06
CA VAL A 85 4.64 11.45 -1.94
C VAL A 85 6.11 11.72 -1.62
N LYS A 86 6.99 11.73 -2.63
CA LYS A 86 8.44 11.88 -2.38
C LYS A 86 8.79 13.21 -1.72
N GLU A 87 8.14 14.29 -2.15
CA GLU A 87 8.35 15.62 -1.56
C GLU A 87 7.77 15.68 -0.15
N CYS A 88 6.60 15.10 0.07
CA CYS A 88 5.96 15.05 1.37
C CYS A 88 6.77 14.23 2.38
N LEU A 89 7.31 13.06 2.00
CA LEU A 89 8.17 12.26 2.86
C LEU A 89 9.43 13.02 3.27
N ASN A 90 10.10 13.71 2.33
CA ASN A 90 11.23 14.58 2.65
C ASN A 90 10.85 15.67 3.65
N THR A 91 9.68 16.27 3.48
CA THR A 91 9.19 17.32 4.38
C THR A 91 8.95 16.79 5.79
N LEU A 92 8.32 15.59 5.92
CA LEU A 92 8.11 14.96 7.22
C LEU A 92 9.44 14.64 7.92
N ILE A 93 10.44 14.16 7.18
CA ILE A 93 11.79 13.93 7.70
C ILE A 93 12.40 15.25 8.20
N SER A 94 12.26 16.34 7.43
CA SER A 94 12.77 17.66 7.83
C SER A 94 12.11 18.21 9.10
N TYR A 95 10.89 17.76 9.42
CA TYR A 95 10.20 18.09 10.68
C TYR A 95 10.63 17.19 11.84
N GLY A 96 11.58 16.25 11.62
CA GLY A 96 12.11 15.38 12.66
C GLY A 96 11.23 14.15 12.94
N TYR A 97 10.34 13.77 12.03
CA TYR A 97 9.60 12.52 12.16
C TYR A 97 10.47 11.33 11.78
N ASP A 98 10.27 10.22 12.50
CA ASP A 98 10.85 8.92 12.21
C ASP A 98 9.84 8.11 11.39
N LEU A 99 10.15 7.83 10.12
CA LEU A 99 9.22 7.19 9.20
C LEU A 99 9.42 5.67 9.17
N CYS A 100 8.33 4.93 9.38
CA CYS A 100 8.26 3.48 9.24
C CYS A 100 7.18 3.13 8.20
N MET A 101 7.54 2.38 7.16
CA MET A 101 6.56 1.77 6.26
C MET A 101 6.00 0.52 6.93
N LEU A 102 4.68 0.40 6.98
CA LEU A 102 3.99 -0.76 7.56
C LEU A 102 2.92 -1.25 6.59
N THR A 103 3.23 -2.32 5.86
CA THR A 103 2.37 -2.84 4.81
C THR A 103 2.01 -4.31 5.01
N TYR A 104 0.78 -4.67 4.62
CA TYR A 104 0.27 -6.03 4.66
C TYR A 104 0.39 -6.67 3.27
N GLY A 105 0.88 -7.91 3.20
CA GLY A 105 0.92 -8.65 1.95
C GLY A 105 2.03 -9.70 1.89
N ASP A 106 2.11 -10.40 0.75
CA ASP A 106 3.21 -11.32 0.46
C ASP A 106 4.55 -10.60 0.46
N ASN A 107 5.53 -11.16 1.16
CA ASN A 107 6.83 -10.52 1.36
C ASN A 107 7.57 -10.27 0.04
N SER A 108 7.60 -11.26 -0.86
CA SER A 108 8.29 -11.16 -2.14
C SER A 108 7.65 -10.09 -3.01
N PHE A 109 6.32 -10.13 -3.15
CA PHE A 109 5.58 -9.21 -3.98
C PHE A 109 5.64 -7.77 -3.44
N GLN A 110 5.53 -7.57 -2.12
CA GLN A 110 5.67 -6.24 -1.53
C GLN A 110 7.08 -5.68 -1.71
N ASN A 111 8.12 -6.48 -1.46
CA ASN A 111 9.50 -6.04 -1.69
C ASN A 111 9.75 -5.63 -3.15
N MET A 112 9.20 -6.36 -4.11
CA MET A 112 9.31 -6.03 -5.54
C MET A 112 8.73 -4.63 -5.82
N LYS A 113 7.51 -4.35 -5.36
CA LYS A 113 6.86 -3.02 -5.51
C LYS A 113 7.62 -1.90 -4.79
N ILE A 114 8.07 -2.17 -3.56
CA ILE A 114 8.79 -1.18 -2.74
C ILE A 114 10.13 -0.82 -3.41
N ASN A 115 10.88 -1.80 -3.88
CA ASN A 115 12.17 -1.58 -4.54
C ASN A 115 12.02 -0.75 -5.82
N SER A 116 11.03 -1.09 -6.66
CA SER A 116 10.74 -0.36 -7.90
C SER A 116 10.26 1.08 -7.65
N SER A 117 9.63 1.33 -6.53
CA SER A 117 9.08 2.64 -6.16
C SER A 117 10.14 3.71 -5.89
N ASN A 118 11.37 3.32 -5.57
CA ASN A 118 12.46 4.22 -5.16
C ASN A 118 12.10 5.15 -3.99
N ILE A 119 11.30 4.66 -3.03
CA ILE A 119 10.95 5.41 -1.81
C ILE A 119 11.50 4.78 -0.53
N SER A 120 12.05 3.57 -0.56
CA SER A 120 12.59 2.87 0.60
C SER A 120 13.59 3.71 1.40
N LYS A 121 14.38 4.54 0.72
CA LYS A 121 15.38 5.44 1.33
C LYS A 121 14.82 6.51 2.28
N TYR A 122 13.52 6.76 2.26
CA TYR A 122 12.87 7.73 3.16
C TYR A 122 12.47 7.10 4.51
N PHE A 123 12.56 5.80 4.62
CA PHE A 123 12.10 5.06 5.80
C PHE A 123 13.28 4.53 6.59
N ASN A 124 13.24 4.73 7.91
CA ASN A 124 14.20 4.15 8.84
C ASN A 124 13.92 2.66 9.05
N GLU A 125 12.66 2.25 8.83
CA GLU A 125 12.21 0.89 9.00
C GLU A 125 11.13 0.55 7.96
N ILE A 126 11.14 -0.69 7.43
CA ILE A 126 10.12 -1.21 6.53
C ILE A 126 9.66 -2.55 7.10
N ILE A 127 8.38 -2.63 7.45
CA ILE A 127 7.73 -3.81 8.00
C ILE A 127 6.72 -4.33 6.99
N ILE A 128 6.98 -5.51 6.44
CA ILE A 128 6.04 -6.26 5.62
C ILE A 128 5.48 -7.38 6.51
N THR A 129 4.16 -7.48 6.60
CA THR A 129 3.50 -8.45 7.47
C THR A 129 2.41 -9.23 6.73
N ASP A 130 2.28 -10.50 7.07
CA ASP A 130 1.17 -11.39 6.71
C ASP A 130 0.09 -11.43 7.79
N LYS A 131 0.29 -10.69 8.90
CA LYS A 131 -0.64 -10.59 10.03
C LYS A 131 -1.32 -9.22 10.05
N ASP A 132 -2.45 -9.17 10.74
CA ASP A 132 -3.12 -7.91 11.05
C ASP A 132 -2.12 -6.92 11.68
N LYS A 133 -2.01 -5.73 11.11
CA LYS A 133 -1.08 -4.67 11.57
C LYS A 133 -1.31 -4.33 13.05
N SER A 134 -2.57 -4.40 13.48
CA SER A 134 -2.95 -4.06 14.86
C SER A 134 -2.57 -5.14 15.87
N GLU A 135 -2.26 -6.36 15.42
CA GLU A 135 -1.87 -7.49 16.28
C GLU A 135 -0.35 -7.65 16.42
N LEU A 136 0.42 -6.84 15.69
CA LEU A 136 1.87 -6.86 15.80
C LEU A 136 2.30 -6.40 17.20
N ASN A 137 3.38 -7.00 17.71
CA ASN A 137 3.97 -6.62 19.00
C ASN A 137 4.75 -5.29 18.88
N ILE A 138 4.02 -4.21 18.55
CA ILE A 138 4.54 -2.85 18.38
C ILE A 138 3.79 -1.92 19.33
N ASP A 139 4.52 -1.04 20.01
CA ASP A 139 3.90 0.02 20.81
C ASP A 139 3.58 1.24 19.93
N TYR A 140 2.33 1.39 19.58
CA TYR A 140 1.86 2.50 18.75
C TYR A 140 1.43 3.75 19.53
N ARG A 141 1.36 3.72 20.87
CA ARG A 141 0.71 4.76 21.70
C ARG A 141 1.21 6.18 21.48
N ASN A 142 2.48 6.36 21.13
CA ASN A 142 3.07 7.68 20.87
C ASN A 142 3.42 7.86 19.39
N SER A 143 2.64 7.25 18.50
CA SER A 143 2.85 7.30 17.06
C SER A 143 1.69 7.93 16.31
N ILE A 144 1.94 8.18 15.04
CA ILE A 144 0.94 8.51 14.04
C ILE A 144 0.77 7.30 13.15
N PHE A 145 -0.47 6.93 12.84
CA PHE A 145 -0.80 5.86 11.90
C PHE A 145 -1.51 6.45 10.68
N ILE A 146 -1.04 6.11 9.48
CA ILE A 146 -1.56 6.63 8.21
C ILE A 146 -1.86 5.45 7.28
N ASP A 147 -3.11 5.35 6.84
CA ASP A 147 -3.58 4.27 5.97
C ASP A 147 -4.77 4.78 5.12
N ASN A 148 -5.06 4.15 3.97
CA ASN A 148 -6.26 4.45 3.19
C ASN A 148 -7.43 3.51 3.52
N ASN A 149 -7.14 2.33 4.08
CA ASN A 149 -8.13 1.31 4.39
C ASN A 149 -8.91 1.68 5.66
N PRO A 150 -10.23 1.96 5.58
CA PRO A 150 -11.04 2.34 6.72
C PRO A 150 -11.09 1.29 7.83
N LEU A 151 -10.99 0.00 7.49
CA LEU A 151 -10.98 -1.07 8.48
C LEU A 151 -9.69 -1.07 9.32
N GLU A 152 -8.53 -0.81 8.70
CA GLU A 152 -7.27 -0.63 9.43
C GLU A 152 -7.32 0.63 10.30
N ILE A 153 -7.82 1.74 9.74
CA ILE A 153 -8.01 2.99 10.48
C ILE A 153 -8.86 2.77 11.75
N GLU A 154 -9.96 2.05 11.65
CA GLU A 154 -10.84 1.76 12.79
C GLU A 154 -10.16 0.95 13.90
N LYS A 155 -9.26 0.03 13.56
CA LYS A 155 -8.48 -0.77 14.52
C LYS A 155 -7.46 0.08 15.30
N PHE A 156 -6.94 1.14 14.69
CA PHE A 156 -5.94 2.01 15.30
C PHE A 156 -6.53 3.19 16.06
N CYS A 157 -7.84 3.44 15.91
CA CYS A 157 -8.53 4.48 16.67
C CYS A 157 -8.61 4.14 18.17
N GLY A 158 -8.60 5.16 19.00
CA GLY A 158 -8.72 5.03 20.44
C GLY A 158 -7.37 4.92 21.15
N SER A 159 -6.99 3.72 21.60
CA SER A 159 -5.81 3.55 22.47
C SER A 159 -4.54 3.12 21.74
N LYS A 160 -4.60 2.75 20.46
CA LYS A 160 -3.43 2.20 19.76
C LYS A 160 -2.47 3.28 19.27
N ALA A 161 -2.92 4.23 18.46
CA ALA A 161 -2.09 5.33 18.01
C ALA A 161 -2.55 6.69 18.60
N LYS A 162 -1.61 7.63 18.78
CA LYS A 162 -1.93 8.98 19.26
C LYS A 162 -2.73 9.77 18.22
N ILE A 163 -2.38 9.63 16.95
CA ILE A 163 -3.03 10.28 15.81
C ILE A 163 -3.28 9.23 14.75
N VAL A 164 -4.47 9.21 14.21
CA VAL A 164 -4.86 8.31 13.11
C VAL A 164 -5.31 9.17 11.93
N ILE A 165 -4.66 8.99 10.79
CA ILE A 165 -4.93 9.75 9.56
C ILE A 165 -5.36 8.78 8.48
N ARG A 166 -6.52 9.02 7.90
CA ARG A 166 -6.98 8.30 6.73
C ARG A 166 -6.67 9.08 5.46
N ILE A 167 -5.99 8.44 4.51
CA ILE A 167 -5.89 8.95 3.14
C ILE A 167 -7.15 8.52 2.38
N ARG A 168 -7.97 9.49 1.95
CA ARG A 168 -9.21 9.24 1.20
C ARG A 168 -9.14 9.90 -0.15
N ARG A 169 -8.54 9.22 -1.12
CA ARG A 169 -8.44 9.70 -2.51
C ARG A 169 -9.78 9.51 -3.23
N ASP A 170 -10.13 10.44 -4.12
CA ASP A 170 -11.44 10.44 -4.80
C ASP A 170 -11.70 9.16 -5.62
N ASN A 171 -10.66 8.57 -6.20
CA ASN A 171 -10.74 7.38 -7.06
C ASN A 171 -10.20 6.10 -6.41
N ASP A 172 -9.96 6.10 -5.10
CA ASP A 172 -9.55 4.92 -4.35
C ASP A 172 -10.74 3.96 -4.18
N ARG A 173 -10.46 2.65 -4.17
CA ARG A 173 -11.43 1.57 -3.88
C ARG A 173 -12.23 1.81 -2.59
N TYR A 174 -11.65 2.50 -1.63
CA TYR A 174 -12.27 2.84 -0.34
C TYR A 174 -12.90 4.24 -0.29
N SER A 175 -12.91 4.99 -1.39
CA SER A 175 -13.40 6.39 -1.42
C SER A 175 -14.84 6.55 -0.93
N LYS A 176 -15.69 5.53 -1.12
CA LYS A 176 -17.11 5.52 -0.73
C LYS A 176 -17.35 5.01 0.69
N TYR A 177 -16.35 4.46 1.37
CA TYR A 177 -16.50 3.95 2.73
C TYR A 177 -16.33 5.08 3.73
N GLU A 178 -17.27 5.20 4.65
CA GLU A 178 -17.20 6.14 5.77
C GLU A 178 -16.50 5.47 6.97
N CYS A 179 -15.65 6.23 7.65
CA CYS A 179 -15.09 5.82 8.92
C CYS A 179 -16.05 6.19 10.05
N ASN A 180 -16.55 5.21 10.80
CA ASN A 180 -17.53 5.43 11.89
C ASN A 180 -16.85 5.81 13.22
N ARG A 181 -15.62 6.30 13.21
CA ARG A 181 -14.86 6.62 14.42
C ARG A 181 -14.66 8.12 14.59
N VAL A 182 -14.86 8.57 15.82
CA VAL A 182 -14.53 9.93 16.25
C VAL A 182 -13.01 10.04 16.35
N ASN A 183 -12.42 11.16 15.96
CA ASN A 183 -10.98 11.45 16.01
C ASN A 183 -10.11 10.85 14.88
N VAL A 184 -10.71 10.47 13.75
CA VAL A 184 -9.96 10.21 12.53
C VAL A 184 -9.79 11.52 11.76
N ILE A 185 -8.56 11.78 11.32
CA ILE A 185 -8.26 12.90 10.45
C ILE A 185 -8.31 12.39 9.01
N GLU A 186 -9.24 12.89 8.21
CA GLU A 186 -9.28 12.57 6.79
C GLU A 186 -8.45 13.57 5.99
N CYS A 187 -7.58 13.05 5.14
CA CYS A 187 -6.75 13.81 4.20
C CYS A 187 -6.95 13.23 2.79
N LYS A 188 -7.04 14.10 1.78
CA LYS A 188 -7.20 13.66 0.39
C LYS A 188 -5.91 13.13 -0.21
N ASP A 189 -4.77 13.65 0.25
CA ASP A 189 -3.44 13.29 -0.22
C ASP A 189 -2.37 13.60 0.85
N PHE A 190 -1.12 13.30 0.54
CA PHE A 190 -0.01 13.58 1.46
C PHE A 190 0.31 15.07 1.65
N ASN A 191 -0.10 15.97 0.75
CA ASN A 191 0.04 17.41 0.99
C ASN A 191 -0.81 17.85 2.16
N GLU A 192 -2.05 17.32 2.28
CA GLU A 192 -2.92 17.61 3.41
C GLU A 192 -2.38 17.01 4.71
N VAL A 193 -1.77 15.82 4.68
CA VAL A 193 -1.07 15.24 5.83
C VAL A 193 0.04 16.16 6.33
N VAL A 194 0.92 16.60 5.43
CA VAL A 194 2.02 17.51 5.77
C VAL A 194 1.48 18.82 6.35
N LYS A 195 0.45 19.39 5.74
CA LYS A 195 -0.19 20.62 6.22
C LYS A 195 -0.76 20.44 7.63
N TYR A 196 -1.43 19.34 7.90
CA TYR A 196 -1.98 19.02 9.21
C TYR A 196 -0.88 18.88 10.26
N LEU A 197 0.16 18.09 9.97
CA LEU A 197 1.25 17.83 10.91
C LEU A 197 2.14 19.05 11.15
N LYS A 198 2.24 19.99 10.19
CA LYS A 198 2.91 21.28 10.39
C LYS A 198 2.20 22.18 11.38
N GLY A 199 0.86 22.15 11.39
CA GLY A 199 0.02 22.99 12.24
C GLY A 199 -0.26 22.41 13.63
N GLY A 200 -0.22 21.09 13.78
CA GLY A 200 -0.78 20.38 14.93
C GLY A 200 0.07 20.27 16.19
N PHE A 201 1.34 20.65 16.18
CA PHE A 201 2.23 20.56 17.33
C PHE A 201 2.75 21.90 17.84
N LYS A 202 2.08 23.00 17.45
CA LYS A 202 2.25 24.28 18.16
C LYS A 202 1.20 24.30 19.27
N ASN A 203 1.63 24.02 20.49
CA ASN A 203 0.91 24.11 21.77
C ASN A 203 0.19 22.81 22.21
N GLU A 204 0.94 21.96 22.91
CA GLU A 204 0.54 21.46 24.23
C GLU A 204 1.77 21.28 25.09
#